data_496ce44a1bd6b64949416e994a5bc39d
#
_entry.id   496ce44a1bd6b64949416e994a5bc39d
#
_cell.length_a   1.000
_cell.length_b   1.000
_cell.length_c   1.000
_cell.angle_alpha   90.00
_cell.angle_beta   90.00
_cell.angle_gamma   90.00
#
_symmetry.space_group_name_H-M   'P 1'
#
loop_
_entity.id
_entity.type
_entity.pdbx_description
1 polymer ?
#
loop_
_entity_poly.entity_id
_entity_poly.type
_entity_poly.pdbx_seq_one_letter_code
_entity_poly.pdbx_strand_id
1 'polypeptide(L)'
;MLGQKILVVDDSWTELTMIATPLRNQGFDVVTAVDGDEALEKVFKEMPHCIVLDVVLPKQNGFQLCRKLKSLEASKHIPIILLTSKNTSLDKSWGLRQGADVYMTKPFSEDELVNNVRQLL
;
A
#
# COMPACT_ATOMS: atom_id res chain seq x y z
N MET A 1 -0.67 17.99 -2.98
CA MET A 1 -0.11 18.37 -4.29
C MET A 1 -0.75 17.52 -5.36
N LEU A 2 -1.23 18.13 -6.44
CA LEU A 2 -1.80 17.41 -7.56
C LEU A 2 -0.75 16.55 -8.24
N GLY A 3 -1.14 15.36 -8.68
CA GLY A 3 -0.26 14.48 -9.42
C GLY A 3 0.63 13.58 -8.57
N GLN A 4 0.53 13.61 -7.26
CA GLN A 4 1.21 12.61 -6.43
C GLN A 4 0.59 11.25 -6.68
N LYS A 5 1.45 10.25 -6.90
CA LYS A 5 1.04 8.93 -7.36
C LYS A 5 1.04 7.93 -6.22
N ILE A 6 -0.07 7.21 -6.08
CA ILE A 6 -0.24 6.17 -5.06
C ILE A 6 -0.42 4.84 -5.78
N LEU A 7 0.39 3.85 -5.42
CA LEU A 7 0.20 2.48 -5.89
C LEU A 7 -0.63 1.72 -4.87
N VAL A 8 -1.74 1.13 -5.30
CA VAL A 8 -2.61 0.31 -4.45
C VAL A 8 -2.50 -1.14 -4.92
N VAL A 9 -2.17 -2.03 -4.00
CA VAL A 9 -1.95 -3.46 -4.28
C VAL A 9 -2.94 -4.30 -3.49
N ASP A 10 -3.83 -5.00 -4.19
CA ASP A 10 -4.83 -5.89 -3.60
C ASP A 10 -5.34 -6.81 -4.70
N ASP A 11 -5.59 -8.08 -4.41
CA ASP A 11 -6.03 -9.04 -5.41
C ASP A 11 -7.53 -8.97 -5.72
N SER A 12 -8.30 -8.21 -4.94
CA SER A 12 -9.73 -8.04 -5.12
C SER A 12 -10.04 -6.73 -5.85
N TRP A 13 -10.73 -6.81 -6.98
CA TRP A 13 -11.19 -5.62 -7.70
C TRP A 13 -12.08 -4.71 -6.86
N THR A 14 -12.95 -5.31 -6.05
CA THR A 14 -13.82 -4.55 -5.15
C THR A 14 -13.01 -3.76 -4.14
N GLU A 15 -12.02 -4.42 -3.52
CA GLU A 15 -11.16 -3.76 -2.53
C GLU A 15 -10.29 -2.68 -3.18
N LEU A 16 -9.74 -2.95 -4.36
CA LEU A 16 -8.97 -1.93 -5.10
C LEU A 16 -9.79 -0.68 -5.32
N THR A 17 -11.04 -0.84 -5.77
CA THR A 17 -11.93 0.29 -6.01
C THR A 17 -12.25 1.04 -4.74
N MET A 18 -12.51 0.34 -3.64
CA MET A 18 -12.81 0.96 -2.34
C MET A 18 -11.65 1.79 -1.80
N ILE A 19 -10.42 1.38 -2.09
CA ILE A 19 -9.22 2.10 -1.66
C ILE A 19 -8.91 3.24 -2.64
N ALA A 20 -8.97 2.98 -3.94
CA ALA A 20 -8.57 3.93 -4.96
C ALA A 20 -9.53 5.12 -5.07
N THR A 21 -10.83 4.89 -4.94
CA THR A 21 -11.84 5.94 -5.14
C THR A 21 -11.66 7.13 -4.21
N PRO A 22 -11.56 6.94 -2.87
CA PRO A 22 -11.35 8.09 -1.99
C PRO A 22 -10.04 8.82 -2.27
N LEU A 23 -9.00 8.11 -2.67
CA LEU A 23 -7.72 8.74 -3.01
C LEU A 23 -7.82 9.56 -4.28
N ARG A 24 -8.47 9.03 -5.32
CA ARG A 24 -8.71 9.76 -6.57
C ARG A 24 -9.56 11.00 -6.33
N ASN A 25 -10.55 10.90 -5.47
CA ASN A 25 -11.42 12.03 -5.14
C ASN A 25 -10.66 13.18 -4.49
N GLN A 26 -9.51 12.88 -3.86
CA GLN A 26 -8.66 13.89 -3.25
C GLN A 26 -7.58 14.43 -4.21
N GLY A 27 -7.60 14.01 -5.47
CA GLY A 27 -6.67 14.51 -6.47
C GLY A 27 -5.41 13.68 -6.65
N PHE A 28 -5.28 12.54 -5.95
CA PHE A 28 -4.13 11.65 -6.17
C PHE A 28 -4.28 10.89 -7.49
N ASP A 29 -3.15 10.65 -8.13
CA ASP A 29 -3.05 9.75 -9.27
C ASP A 29 -2.85 8.33 -8.73
N VAL A 30 -3.80 7.42 -8.99
CA VAL A 30 -3.76 6.07 -8.42
C VAL A 30 -3.50 5.05 -9.51
N VAL A 31 -2.46 4.25 -9.32
CA VAL A 31 -2.19 3.06 -10.13
C VAL A 31 -2.43 1.82 -9.25
N THR A 32 -2.79 0.71 -9.87
CA THR A 32 -3.19 -0.49 -9.14
C THR A 32 -2.39 -1.70 -9.58
N ALA A 33 -2.25 -2.68 -8.69
CA ALA A 33 -1.64 -3.97 -8.96
C ALA A 33 -2.41 -5.05 -8.21
N VAL A 34 -2.48 -6.26 -8.77
CA VAL A 34 -3.27 -7.34 -8.20
C VAL A 34 -2.43 -8.42 -7.52
N ASP A 35 -1.13 -8.37 -7.68
CA ASP A 35 -0.20 -9.33 -7.03
C ASP A 35 1.17 -8.68 -6.85
N GLY A 36 2.08 -9.45 -6.23
CA GLY A 36 3.42 -8.94 -5.91
C GLY A 36 4.28 -8.67 -7.14
N ASP A 37 4.17 -9.50 -8.18
CA ASP A 37 4.95 -9.32 -9.40
C ASP A 37 4.54 -8.04 -10.13
N GLU A 38 3.24 -7.82 -10.26
CA GLU A 38 2.73 -6.60 -10.87
C GLU A 38 3.08 -5.38 -10.03
N ALA A 39 3.03 -5.51 -8.69
CA ALA A 39 3.40 -4.42 -7.80
C ALA A 39 4.85 -4.00 -8.00
N LEU A 40 5.78 -4.96 -8.07
CA LEU A 40 7.19 -4.66 -8.31
C LEU A 40 7.40 -3.96 -9.65
N GLU A 41 6.76 -4.47 -10.70
CA GLU A 41 6.83 -3.86 -12.02
C GLU A 41 6.33 -2.41 -11.98
N LYS A 42 5.20 -2.17 -11.34
CA LYS A 42 4.62 -0.82 -11.23
C LYS A 42 5.47 0.12 -10.38
N VAL A 43 6.11 -0.38 -9.34
CA VAL A 43 7.02 0.44 -8.52
C VAL A 43 8.15 0.99 -9.39
N PHE A 44 8.80 0.15 -10.18
CA PHE A 44 9.92 0.59 -11.01
C PHE A 44 9.48 1.44 -12.20
N LYS A 45 8.32 1.14 -12.77
CA LYS A 45 7.81 1.86 -13.94
C LYS A 45 7.18 3.21 -13.56
N GLU A 46 6.37 3.23 -12.51
CA GLU A 46 5.56 4.38 -12.15
C GLU A 46 6.19 5.27 -11.09
N MET A 47 7.16 4.75 -10.33
CA MET A 47 7.84 5.48 -9.26
C MET A 47 6.85 6.17 -8.31
N PRO A 48 5.97 5.40 -7.64
CA PRO A 48 4.94 5.99 -6.79
C PRO A 48 5.53 6.72 -5.58
N HIS A 49 4.77 7.65 -5.03
CA HIS A 49 5.15 8.41 -3.84
C HIS A 49 4.73 7.72 -2.55
N CYS A 50 3.79 6.78 -2.64
CA CYS A 50 3.31 5.99 -1.50
C CYS A 50 2.71 4.70 -2.04
N ILE A 51 2.78 3.63 -1.24
CA ILE A 51 2.21 2.33 -1.59
C ILE A 51 1.22 1.92 -0.51
N VAL A 52 0.00 1.53 -0.91
CA VAL A 52 -1.00 0.92 -0.04
C VAL A 52 -1.09 -0.55 -0.43
N LEU A 53 -0.77 -1.45 0.48
CA LEU A 53 -0.49 -2.85 0.18
C LEU A 53 -1.24 -3.78 1.11
N ASP A 54 -2.03 -4.71 0.55
CA ASP A 54 -2.62 -5.79 1.33
C ASP A 54 -1.57 -6.86 1.64
N VAL A 55 -1.72 -7.50 2.79
CA VAL A 55 -0.87 -8.63 3.21
C VAL A 55 -1.31 -9.92 2.51
N VAL A 56 -2.61 -10.10 2.31
CA VAL A 56 -3.15 -11.34 1.72
C VAL A 56 -3.15 -11.23 0.20
N LEU A 57 -2.09 -11.71 -0.43
CA LEU A 57 -1.91 -11.68 -1.87
C LEU A 57 -1.63 -13.10 -2.39
N PRO A 58 -1.97 -13.38 -3.67
CA PRO A 58 -1.59 -14.66 -4.27
C PRO A 58 -0.08 -14.75 -4.45
N LYS A 59 0.46 -15.96 -4.37
CA LYS A 59 1.87 -16.32 -4.61
C LYS A 59 2.84 -15.79 -3.55
N GLN A 60 2.73 -14.53 -3.11
CA GLN A 60 3.65 -13.92 -2.17
C GLN A 60 2.85 -13.05 -1.21
N ASN A 61 3.07 -13.17 0.10
CA ASN A 61 2.34 -12.34 1.05
C ASN A 61 2.91 -10.91 1.07
N GLY A 62 2.07 -9.98 1.51
CA GLY A 62 2.42 -8.57 1.52
C GLY A 62 3.50 -8.21 2.53
N PHE A 63 3.68 -8.99 3.60
CA PHE A 63 4.78 -8.77 4.53
C PHE A 63 6.14 -8.96 3.83
N GLN A 64 6.27 -10.03 3.05
CA GLN A 64 7.49 -10.30 2.30
C GLN A 64 7.73 -9.24 1.23
N LEU A 65 6.68 -8.83 0.55
CA LEU A 65 6.77 -7.78 -0.47
C LEU A 65 7.20 -6.45 0.15
N CYS A 66 6.62 -6.09 1.29
CA CYS A 66 7.00 -4.88 2.03
C CYS A 66 8.49 -4.90 2.38
N ARG A 67 8.96 -5.99 2.96
CA ARG A 67 10.37 -6.15 3.32
C ARG A 67 11.27 -6.01 2.10
N LYS A 68 10.89 -6.64 0.99
CA LYS A 68 11.66 -6.56 -0.25
C LYS A 68 11.74 -5.12 -0.75
N LEU A 69 10.61 -4.41 -0.82
CA LEU A 69 10.59 -3.03 -1.27
C LEU A 69 11.44 -2.12 -0.39
N LYS A 70 11.43 -2.34 0.92
CA LYS A 70 12.23 -1.55 1.86
C LYS A 70 13.72 -1.88 1.82
N SER A 71 14.10 -2.98 1.19
CA SER A 71 15.50 -3.38 1.06
C SER A 71 16.14 -2.94 -0.26
N LEU A 72 15.36 -2.56 -1.27
CA LEU A 72 15.88 -2.16 -2.58
C LEU A 72 16.18 -0.66 -2.62
N GLU A 73 17.31 -0.30 -3.20
CA GLU A 73 17.72 1.11 -3.31
C GLU A 73 16.66 1.97 -4.01
N ALA A 74 16.03 1.43 -5.05
CA ALA A 74 15.07 2.20 -5.85
C ALA A 74 13.76 2.46 -5.12
N SER A 75 13.42 1.67 -4.10
CA SER A 75 12.09 1.73 -3.46
C SER A 75 12.12 1.90 -1.95
N LYS A 76 13.28 1.77 -1.31
CA LYS A 76 13.35 1.78 0.16
C LYS A 76 12.86 3.08 0.79
N HIS A 77 12.89 4.19 0.06
CA HIS A 77 12.45 5.49 0.53
C HIS A 77 10.93 5.70 0.38
N ILE A 78 10.24 4.82 -0.35
CA ILE A 78 8.80 4.97 -0.59
C ILE A 78 8.04 4.52 0.65
N PRO A 79 7.21 5.40 1.25
CA PRO A 79 6.41 4.98 2.40
C PRO A 79 5.37 3.92 2.01
N ILE A 80 5.16 2.97 2.92
CA ILE A 80 4.23 1.85 2.71
C ILE A 80 3.21 1.82 3.84
N ILE A 81 1.92 1.80 3.46
CA ILE A 81 0.81 1.50 4.34
C ILE A 81 0.39 0.06 4.08
N LEU A 82 0.42 -0.79 5.11
CA LEU A 82 -0.22 -2.09 5.02
C LEU A 82 -1.68 -1.92 5.41
N LEU A 83 -2.59 -2.35 4.54
CA LEU A 83 -4.04 -2.21 4.74
C LEU A 83 -4.66 -3.58 4.49
N THR A 84 -5.09 -4.26 5.56
CA THR A 84 -5.43 -5.68 5.51
C THR A 84 -6.47 -6.07 6.55
N SER A 85 -7.13 -7.22 6.32
CA SER A 85 -8.03 -7.81 7.30
C SER A 85 -7.31 -8.52 8.45
N LYS A 86 -5.99 -8.72 8.36
CA LYS A 86 -5.21 -9.28 9.45
C LYS A 86 -5.05 -8.24 10.55
N ASN A 87 -5.73 -8.45 11.68
CA ASN A 87 -5.91 -7.41 12.68
C ASN A 87 -5.40 -7.74 14.08
N THR A 88 -4.66 -8.83 14.25
CA THR A 88 -4.09 -9.15 15.57
C THR A 88 -2.93 -8.22 15.90
N SER A 89 -2.64 -8.08 17.19
CA SER A 89 -1.48 -7.28 17.61
C SER A 89 -0.18 -7.88 17.07
N LEU A 90 -0.11 -9.20 16.93
CA LEU A 90 1.04 -9.86 16.34
C LEU A 90 1.20 -9.49 14.85
N ASP A 91 0.11 -9.48 14.10
CA ASP A 91 0.12 -9.07 12.69
C ASP A 91 0.66 -7.65 12.55
N LYS A 92 0.16 -6.73 13.37
CA LYS A 92 0.58 -5.33 13.34
C LYS A 92 2.05 -5.17 13.67
N SER A 93 2.50 -5.85 14.71
CA SER A 93 3.90 -5.82 15.12
C SER A 93 4.80 -6.37 14.02
N TRP A 94 4.39 -7.48 13.40
CA TRP A 94 5.14 -8.10 12.31
C TRP A 94 5.23 -7.18 11.09
N GLY A 95 4.12 -6.54 10.72
CA GLY A 95 4.09 -5.60 9.59
C GLY A 95 5.03 -4.42 9.79
N LEU A 96 5.02 -3.83 10.98
CA LEU A 96 5.93 -2.73 11.28
C LEU A 96 7.39 -3.17 11.25
N ARG A 97 7.69 -4.40 11.68
CA ARG A 97 9.04 -4.95 11.60
C ARG A 97 9.51 -5.14 10.16
N GLN A 98 8.59 -5.37 9.21
CA GLN A 98 8.96 -5.48 7.81
C GLN A 98 9.25 -4.13 7.17
N GLY A 99 9.08 -3.04 7.92
CA GLY A 99 9.38 -1.71 7.46
C GLY A 99 8.17 -0.89 7.05
N ALA A 100 6.95 -1.38 7.28
CA ALA A 100 5.75 -0.60 7.02
C ALA A 100 5.73 0.67 7.87
N ASP A 101 5.34 1.77 7.27
CA ASP A 101 5.25 3.06 7.95
C ASP A 101 3.95 3.18 8.74
N VAL A 102 2.88 2.57 8.24
CA VAL A 102 1.57 2.54 8.90
C VAL A 102 0.93 1.18 8.65
N TYR A 103 0.21 0.69 9.65
CA TYR A 103 -0.59 -0.53 9.56
C TYR A 103 -2.05 -0.18 9.80
N MET A 104 -2.89 -0.44 8.79
CA MET A 104 -4.34 -0.21 8.88
C MET A 104 -5.09 -1.52 8.71
N THR A 105 -6.25 -1.63 9.36
CA THR A 105 -7.09 -2.82 9.27
C THR A 105 -8.39 -2.53 8.52
N LYS A 106 -8.89 -3.54 7.83
CA LYS A 106 -10.19 -3.52 7.18
C LYS A 106 -11.27 -3.99 8.15
N PRO A 107 -12.47 -3.39 8.15
CA PRO A 107 -12.86 -2.25 7.32
C PRO A 107 -12.18 -0.96 7.77
N PHE A 108 -11.97 -0.05 6.85
CA PHE A 108 -11.26 1.19 7.13
C PHE A 108 -12.15 2.41 6.89
N SER A 109 -11.80 3.52 7.54
CA SER A 109 -12.40 4.82 7.28
C SER A 109 -11.68 5.48 6.10
N GLU A 110 -12.43 6.04 5.17
CA GLU A 110 -11.85 6.79 4.04
C GLU A 110 -11.02 7.97 4.54
N ASP A 111 -11.50 8.67 5.56
CA ASP A 111 -10.78 9.79 6.15
C ASP A 111 -9.45 9.35 6.76
N GLU A 112 -9.45 8.22 7.46
CA GLU A 112 -8.22 7.68 8.04
C GLU A 112 -7.21 7.32 6.94
N LEU A 113 -7.68 6.68 5.87
CA LEU A 113 -6.81 6.33 4.75
C LEU A 113 -6.19 7.58 4.12
N VAL A 114 -7.01 8.57 3.78
CA VAL A 114 -6.55 9.81 3.15
C VAL A 114 -5.56 10.54 4.08
N ASN A 115 -5.88 10.63 5.36
CA ASN A 115 -5.02 11.31 6.32
C ASN A 115 -3.67 10.61 6.47
N ASN A 116 -3.66 9.29 6.52
CA ASN A 116 -2.42 8.53 6.61
C ASN A 116 -1.54 8.72 5.37
N VAL A 117 -2.15 8.70 4.19
CA VAL A 117 -1.41 8.94 2.95
C VAL A 117 -0.81 10.35 2.96
N ARG A 118 -1.60 11.37 3.31
CA ARG A 118 -1.12 12.75 3.34
C ARG A 118 0.02 12.96 4.31
N GLN A 119 -0.03 12.31 5.48
CA GLN A 119 1.03 12.45 6.47
C GLN A 119 2.36 11.85 6.01
N LEU A 120 2.32 10.87 5.13
CA LEU A 120 3.51 10.20 4.62
C LEU A 120 4.13 10.90 3.40
N LEU A 121 3.40 11.79 2.79
CA LEU A 121 3.87 12.48 1.57
C LEU A 121 4.68 13.74 1.82
#